data_69ee9f7203ff51cf1bb4b72149f9e9cb
#
_entry.id   69ee9f7203ff51cf1bb4b72149f9e9cb
#
_cell.length_a   1.000
_cell.length_b   1.000
_cell.length_c   1.000
_cell.angle_alpha   90.00
_cell.angle_beta   90.00
_cell.angle_gamma   90.00
#
_symmetry.space_group_name_H-M   'P 1'
#
loop_
_entity.id
_entity.type
_entity.pdbx_description
1 polymer ?
#
loop_
_entity_poly.entity_id
_entity_poly.type
_entity_poly.pdbx_seq_one_letter_code
_entity_poly.pdbx_strand_id
1 'polypeptide(L)'
;MPTPPPIGSVLTPPGFTVISAQGTVILNWNISPLATLYYVNRSTDNITFTNIATTASLQYSDTSAIIGTIYYYQVQASNSSFSSVPTPSYSGQALNPGQTTLGNLRLEAQQRCNKEYSQFYTTQEWNSMISQSYKELYDIIIQKFGDDYYMKTPYTYTTSGVIDPNYQAQVFPLPGDFYKLFLCEVALNANDPNSWVTLRQYQRIQQNLWNFPNVYTFYGITNLRYRLTGTQLQIVPIASAGQTIRIWYAPRPNQLIYDTDTIDGISGWEEYIIVDACCKAMVKEESLETALGFNQQKQALLKRIEEVAENRNIAEPQTVSDSKTRNFAWTDSSGEFGGGSGMW
;
A
#
# COMPACT_ATOMS: atom_id res chain seq x y z
N MET A 1 -11.16 28.07 41.99
CA MET A 1 -12.05 28.34 40.84
C MET A 1 -11.24 29.14 39.83
N PRO A 2 -11.21 28.79 38.56
CA PRO A 2 -10.58 29.64 37.56
C PRO A 2 -11.34 30.98 37.51
N THR A 3 -10.60 32.10 37.50
CA THR A 3 -11.17 33.43 37.34
C THR A 3 -11.94 33.52 36.01
N PRO A 4 -13.17 34.03 36.01
CA PRO A 4 -13.91 34.22 34.78
C PRO A 4 -13.13 35.16 33.85
N PRO A 5 -13.14 34.88 32.52
CA PRO A 5 -12.46 35.75 31.57
C PRO A 5 -13.02 37.18 31.61
N PRO A 6 -12.19 38.21 31.40
CA PRO A 6 -12.64 39.61 31.42
C PRO A 6 -13.71 39.85 30.34
N ILE A 7 -14.62 40.77 30.62
CA ILE A 7 -15.69 41.16 29.70
C ILE A 7 -15.07 41.63 28.38
N GLY A 8 -15.48 41.00 27.24
CA GLY A 8 -14.92 41.27 25.94
C GLY A 8 -13.75 40.37 25.53
N SER A 9 -13.37 39.39 26.37
CA SER A 9 -12.33 38.42 26.03
C SER A 9 -12.79 37.51 24.87
N VAL A 10 -11.86 37.19 23.99
CA VAL A 10 -12.07 36.25 22.85
C VAL A 10 -11.68 34.84 23.29
N LEU A 11 -12.54 33.87 23.00
CA LEU A 11 -12.26 32.47 23.31
C LEU A 11 -11.44 31.81 22.19
N THR A 12 -10.69 30.80 22.57
CA THR A 12 -9.99 29.94 21.59
C THR A 12 -11.00 29.32 20.62
N PRO A 13 -10.74 29.34 19.28
CA PRO A 13 -11.67 28.79 18.31
C PRO A 13 -11.91 27.29 18.55
N PRO A 14 -13.18 26.86 18.71
CA PRO A 14 -13.50 25.44 18.85
C PRO A 14 -13.43 24.70 17.50
N GLY A 15 -13.35 23.37 17.54
CA GLY A 15 -13.43 22.52 16.36
C GLY A 15 -12.29 22.73 15.36
N PHE A 16 -11.10 23.13 15.83
CA PHE A 16 -9.94 23.27 14.95
C PHE A 16 -9.49 21.92 14.41
N THR A 17 -9.41 21.82 13.08
CA THR A 17 -8.98 20.62 12.35
C THR A 17 -7.94 20.98 11.29
N VAL A 18 -7.02 20.07 11.05
CA VAL A 18 -5.98 20.16 10.01
C VAL A 18 -6.12 18.98 9.06
N ILE A 19 -6.28 19.27 7.78
CA ILE A 19 -6.49 18.28 6.72
C ILE A 19 -5.30 18.36 5.76
N SER A 20 -4.57 17.27 5.64
CA SER A 20 -3.54 17.12 4.61
C SER A 20 -4.21 16.90 3.26
N ALA A 21 -3.90 17.74 2.28
CA ALA A 21 -4.52 17.68 0.95
C ALA A 21 -3.47 17.76 -0.16
N GLN A 22 -3.86 17.47 -1.40
CA GLN A 22 -2.96 17.50 -2.54
C GLN A 22 -2.42 18.91 -2.76
N GLY A 23 -1.10 19.07 -2.62
CA GLY A 23 -0.40 20.32 -2.80
C GLY A 23 -0.72 21.41 -1.76
N THR A 24 -1.48 21.12 -0.70
CA THR A 24 -1.89 22.13 0.31
C THR A 24 -2.23 21.48 1.65
N VAL A 25 -2.30 22.31 2.68
CA VAL A 25 -2.87 21.93 3.98
C VAL A 25 -4.08 22.80 4.25
N ILE A 26 -5.23 22.17 4.52
CA ILE A 26 -6.50 22.86 4.77
C ILE A 26 -6.75 22.91 6.29
N LEU A 27 -7.05 24.08 6.78
CA LEU A 27 -7.31 24.37 8.18
C LEU A 27 -8.76 24.85 8.31
N ASN A 28 -9.54 24.25 9.22
CA ASN A 28 -10.90 24.64 9.50
C ASN A 28 -11.09 24.84 10.99
N TRP A 29 -11.93 25.79 11.40
CA TRP A 29 -12.33 26.02 12.78
C TRP A 29 -13.73 26.60 12.82
N ASN A 30 -14.33 26.51 13.99
CA ASN A 30 -15.65 27.13 14.22
C ASN A 30 -15.50 28.57 14.74
N ILE A 31 -16.56 29.32 14.62
CA ILE A 31 -16.59 30.72 15.07
C ILE A 31 -16.27 30.81 16.58
N SER A 32 -15.40 31.75 16.94
CA SER A 32 -15.19 32.16 18.32
C SER A 32 -16.01 33.41 18.59
N PRO A 33 -16.85 33.43 19.64
CA PRO A 33 -17.62 34.59 19.99
C PRO A 33 -16.72 35.83 20.18
N LEU A 34 -17.16 37.00 19.70
CA LEU A 34 -16.46 38.27 19.76
C LEU A 34 -15.17 38.35 18.93
N ALA A 35 -14.77 37.30 18.22
CA ALA A 35 -13.65 37.36 17.31
C ALA A 35 -14.03 38.10 16.01
N THR A 36 -13.11 38.92 15.52
CA THR A 36 -13.21 39.59 14.20
C THR A 36 -12.15 39.10 13.22
N LEU A 37 -11.08 38.53 13.72
CA LEU A 37 -9.93 38.04 12.97
C LEU A 37 -9.39 36.77 13.61
N TYR A 38 -8.70 35.98 12.77
CA TYR A 38 -7.98 34.77 13.16
C TYR A 38 -6.55 34.84 12.66
N TYR A 39 -5.59 34.58 13.55
CA TYR A 39 -4.19 34.41 13.18
C TYR A 39 -3.91 32.91 12.97
N VAL A 40 -3.43 32.58 11.79
CA VAL A 40 -2.99 31.23 11.45
C VAL A 40 -1.49 31.15 11.63
N ASN A 41 -1.05 30.29 12.52
CA ASN A 41 0.34 30.12 12.87
C ASN A 41 0.83 28.75 12.44
N ARG A 42 2.06 28.65 11.91
CA ARG A 42 2.71 27.43 11.42
C ARG A 42 4.08 27.28 12.07
N SER A 43 4.45 26.02 12.31
CA SER A 43 5.76 25.62 12.85
C SER A 43 6.25 24.35 12.12
N THR A 44 7.57 24.18 12.06
CA THR A 44 8.21 22.92 11.61
C THR A 44 8.70 22.06 12.78
N ASP A 45 8.87 22.65 13.96
CA ASP A 45 9.43 22.00 15.16
C ASP A 45 8.39 21.81 16.29
N ASN A 46 7.14 22.26 16.08
CA ASN A 46 6.07 22.29 17.07
C ASN A 46 6.39 23.11 18.35
N ILE A 47 7.38 23.99 18.27
CA ILE A 47 7.83 24.86 19.38
C ILE A 47 7.72 26.31 18.97
N THR A 48 8.33 26.67 17.84
CA THR A 48 8.39 28.03 17.33
C THR A 48 7.35 28.25 16.25
N PHE A 49 6.31 29.01 16.55
CA PHE A 49 5.22 29.30 15.62
C PHE A 49 5.39 30.68 14.98
N THR A 50 5.23 30.74 13.68
CA THR A 50 5.21 31.97 12.88
C THR A 50 3.83 32.21 12.29
N ASN A 51 3.36 33.45 12.29
CA ASN A 51 2.10 33.79 11.64
C ASN A 51 2.28 33.75 10.12
N ILE A 52 1.47 32.93 9.45
CA ILE A 52 1.47 32.77 7.98
C ILE A 52 0.27 33.44 7.33
N ALA A 53 -0.80 33.71 8.08
CA ALA A 53 -1.98 34.40 7.58
C ALA A 53 -2.79 35.05 8.71
N THR A 54 -3.51 36.12 8.33
CA THR A 54 -4.54 36.74 9.15
C THR A 54 -5.81 36.81 8.33
N THR A 55 -6.90 36.24 8.82
CA THR A 55 -8.16 36.10 8.06
C THR A 55 -9.38 36.27 8.96
N ALA A 56 -10.49 36.73 8.37
CA ALA A 56 -11.80 36.70 9.01
C ALA A 56 -12.59 35.42 8.64
N SER A 57 -12.08 34.62 7.71
CA SER A 57 -12.67 33.34 7.32
C SER A 57 -12.52 32.31 8.43
N LEU A 58 -13.38 31.29 8.42
CA LEU A 58 -13.30 30.12 9.31
C LEU A 58 -12.50 28.96 8.66
N GLN A 59 -11.87 29.23 7.52
CA GLN A 59 -11.03 28.31 6.78
C GLN A 59 -9.82 29.02 6.22
N TYR A 60 -8.68 28.30 6.15
CA TYR A 60 -7.48 28.75 5.47
C TYR A 60 -6.81 27.55 4.76
N SER A 61 -6.28 27.79 3.56
CA SER A 61 -5.53 26.79 2.79
C SER A 61 -4.08 27.24 2.65
N ASP A 62 -3.17 26.50 3.26
CA ASP A 62 -1.73 26.77 3.16
C ASP A 62 -1.16 26.10 1.88
N THR A 63 -1.16 26.87 0.80
CA THR A 63 -0.58 26.45 -0.49
C THR A 63 0.94 26.63 -0.54
N SER A 64 1.55 27.20 0.50
CA SER A 64 3.01 27.36 0.63
C SER A 64 3.66 26.15 1.32
N ALA A 65 2.89 25.17 1.78
CA ALA A 65 3.41 23.98 2.41
C ALA A 65 4.14 23.12 1.37
N ILE A 66 5.37 22.72 1.70
CA ILE A 66 6.19 21.86 0.84
C ILE A 66 5.67 20.43 0.93
N ILE A 67 5.46 19.79 -0.23
CA ILE A 67 4.99 18.41 -0.30
C ILE A 67 5.92 17.47 0.48
N GLY A 68 5.33 16.61 1.32
CA GLY A 68 6.05 15.65 2.15
C GLY A 68 6.70 16.24 3.41
N THR A 69 6.58 17.55 3.62
CA THR A 69 7.09 18.20 4.85
C THR A 69 5.96 18.31 5.87
N ILE A 70 6.20 17.82 7.08
CA ILE A 70 5.24 17.92 8.19
C ILE A 70 5.34 19.32 8.81
N TYR A 71 4.20 19.96 8.94
CA TYR A 71 4.03 21.23 9.64
C TYR A 71 3.03 21.08 10.80
N TYR A 72 3.18 21.93 11.80
CA TYR A 72 2.27 22.05 12.93
C TYR A 72 1.54 23.39 12.84
N TYR A 73 0.24 23.39 13.08
CA TYR A 73 -0.61 24.55 12.92
C TYR A 73 -1.36 24.86 14.19
N GLN A 74 -1.56 26.13 14.45
CA GLN A 74 -2.39 26.69 15.53
C GLN A 74 -3.20 27.85 14.98
N VAL A 75 -4.39 28.05 15.52
CA VAL A 75 -5.23 29.22 15.24
C VAL A 75 -5.51 29.98 16.50
N GLN A 76 -5.41 31.30 16.45
CA GLN A 76 -5.69 32.20 17.53
C GLN A 76 -6.76 33.21 17.10
N ALA A 77 -7.85 33.30 17.84
CA ALA A 77 -8.88 34.30 17.59
C ALA A 77 -8.52 35.65 18.20
N SER A 78 -8.90 36.72 17.53
CA SER A 78 -8.62 38.08 18.01
C SER A 78 -9.74 39.05 17.66
N ASN A 79 -9.82 40.11 18.44
CA ASN A 79 -10.56 41.34 18.11
C ASN A 79 -9.64 42.56 18.36
N SER A 80 -10.19 43.78 18.25
CA SER A 80 -9.41 45.01 18.40
C SER A 80 -8.73 45.19 19.77
N SER A 81 -9.15 44.44 20.78
CA SER A 81 -8.71 44.64 22.18
C SER A 81 -8.08 43.39 22.81
N PHE A 82 -8.45 42.19 22.35
CA PHE A 82 -8.07 40.95 23.01
C PHE A 82 -7.74 39.87 21.97
N SER A 83 -6.79 39.01 22.34
CA SER A 83 -6.49 37.75 21.60
C SER A 83 -6.70 36.56 22.51
N SER A 84 -7.22 35.46 21.96
CA SER A 84 -7.39 34.20 22.68
C SER A 84 -6.04 33.52 22.94
N VAL A 85 -6.04 32.46 23.74
CA VAL A 85 -4.98 31.47 23.72
C VAL A 85 -5.04 30.76 22.36
N PRO A 86 -3.90 30.40 21.72
CA PRO A 86 -3.90 29.58 20.54
C PRO A 86 -4.56 28.21 20.77
N THR A 87 -5.11 27.61 19.71
CA THR A 87 -5.57 26.21 19.75
C THR A 87 -4.42 25.27 20.08
N PRO A 88 -4.69 24.04 20.54
CA PRO A 88 -3.70 22.97 20.48
C PRO A 88 -3.15 22.85 19.05
N SER A 89 -1.88 22.45 18.93
CA SER A 89 -1.27 22.26 17.63
C SER A 89 -1.66 20.90 17.04
N TYR A 90 -1.94 20.90 15.73
CA TYR A 90 -2.15 19.68 14.97
C TYR A 90 -1.21 19.67 13.77
N SER A 91 -0.72 18.46 13.44
CA SER A 91 0.17 18.28 12.30
C SER A 91 -0.59 18.10 10.98
N GLY A 92 0.03 18.55 9.89
CA GLY A 92 -0.45 18.34 8.52
C GLY A 92 0.69 18.46 7.53
N GLN A 93 0.51 17.91 6.35
CA GLN A 93 1.46 18.00 5.24
C GLN A 93 0.74 18.16 3.90
N ALA A 94 1.35 18.84 2.96
CA ALA A 94 0.90 18.82 1.57
C ALA A 94 1.26 17.46 0.96
N LEU A 95 0.30 16.84 0.26
CA LEU A 95 0.40 15.48 -0.27
C LEU A 95 0.66 15.48 -1.78
N ASN A 96 1.29 14.42 -2.27
CA ASN A 96 1.27 14.10 -3.70
C ASN A 96 -0.15 13.75 -4.16
N PRO A 97 -0.46 13.90 -5.47
CA PRO A 97 -1.72 13.41 -6.02
C PRO A 97 -1.96 11.94 -5.69
N GLY A 98 -3.17 11.62 -5.24
CA GLY A 98 -3.57 10.26 -4.91
C GLY A 98 -3.12 9.71 -3.56
N GLN A 99 -2.47 10.52 -2.72
CA GLN A 99 -2.15 10.15 -1.34
C GLN A 99 -3.21 10.67 -0.36
N THR A 100 -3.44 9.89 0.71
CA THR A 100 -4.20 10.32 1.89
C THR A 100 -3.48 9.92 3.17
N THR A 101 -3.78 10.58 4.28
CA THR A 101 -3.14 10.32 5.58
C THR A 101 -4.03 9.54 6.53
N LEU A 102 -3.43 8.90 7.54
CA LEU A 102 -4.17 8.25 8.62
C LEU A 102 -5.12 9.22 9.32
N GLY A 103 -4.68 10.47 9.55
CA GLY A 103 -5.51 11.51 10.17
C GLY A 103 -6.75 11.84 9.34
N ASN A 104 -6.60 11.96 8.02
CA ASN A 104 -7.72 12.20 7.11
C ASN A 104 -8.70 11.01 7.10
N LEU A 105 -8.19 9.79 6.94
CA LEU A 105 -9.03 8.59 6.96
C LEU A 105 -9.82 8.45 8.25
N ARG A 106 -9.18 8.77 9.39
CA ARG A 106 -9.85 8.75 10.69
C ARG A 106 -10.96 9.79 10.76
N LEU A 107 -10.66 11.03 10.35
CA LEU A 107 -11.65 12.11 10.36
C LEU A 107 -12.86 11.76 9.50
N GLU A 108 -12.65 11.28 8.28
CA GLU A 108 -13.72 10.89 7.39
C GLU A 108 -14.54 9.70 7.94
N ALA A 109 -13.89 8.69 8.53
CA ALA A 109 -14.59 7.57 9.15
C ALA A 109 -15.44 8.02 10.35
N GLN A 110 -14.91 8.92 11.20
CA GLN A 110 -15.64 9.49 12.32
C GLN A 110 -16.84 10.30 11.88
N GLN A 111 -16.68 11.13 10.83
CA GLN A 111 -17.78 11.93 10.23
C GLN A 111 -18.87 11.03 9.66
N ARG A 112 -18.49 9.99 8.92
CA ARG A 112 -19.45 9.06 8.32
C ARG A 112 -20.28 8.30 9.35
N CYS A 113 -19.69 7.99 10.50
CA CYS A 113 -20.37 7.35 11.61
C CYS A 113 -21.06 8.34 12.56
N ASN A 114 -20.92 9.67 12.33
CA ASN A 114 -21.36 10.72 13.24
C ASN A 114 -20.76 10.56 14.66
N LYS A 115 -19.46 10.23 14.73
CA LYS A 115 -18.72 9.93 15.96
C LYS A 115 -17.51 10.86 16.20
N GLU A 116 -17.48 12.03 15.61
CA GLU A 116 -16.37 12.98 15.70
C GLU A 116 -16.03 13.36 17.15
N TYR A 117 -17.04 13.44 18.00
CA TYR A 117 -16.89 13.87 19.42
C TYR A 117 -17.23 12.73 20.40
N SER A 118 -17.29 11.49 19.93
CA SER A 118 -17.63 10.35 20.76
C SER A 118 -16.53 10.08 21.78
N GLN A 119 -16.92 9.95 23.06
CA GLN A 119 -16.04 9.51 24.15
C GLN A 119 -15.93 7.98 24.20
N PHE A 120 -16.73 7.27 23.42
CA PHE A 120 -16.75 5.79 23.39
C PHE A 120 -15.57 5.19 22.65
N TYR A 121 -15.04 5.93 21.65
CA TYR A 121 -13.89 5.48 20.85
C TYR A 121 -12.68 6.37 21.15
N THR A 122 -11.56 5.74 21.44
CA THR A 122 -10.27 6.42 21.49
C THR A 122 -9.69 6.62 20.09
N THR A 123 -8.84 7.61 19.92
CA THR A 123 -8.05 7.81 18.69
C THR A 123 -7.26 6.56 18.31
N GLN A 124 -6.71 5.87 19.31
CA GLN A 124 -5.92 4.65 19.10
C GLN A 124 -6.78 3.50 18.55
N GLU A 125 -8.03 3.36 19.00
CA GLU A 125 -8.95 2.34 18.47
C GLU A 125 -9.31 2.62 17.01
N TRP A 126 -9.61 3.87 16.66
CA TRP A 126 -9.84 4.27 15.28
C TRP A 126 -8.63 3.97 14.41
N ASN A 127 -7.43 4.35 14.85
CA ASN A 127 -6.18 4.08 14.13
C ASN A 127 -5.95 2.58 13.94
N SER A 128 -6.29 1.76 14.93
CA SER A 128 -6.20 0.30 14.83
C SER A 128 -7.17 -0.28 13.80
N MET A 129 -8.44 0.16 13.80
CA MET A 129 -9.45 -0.27 12.82
C MET A 129 -9.04 0.11 11.40
N ILE A 130 -8.61 1.36 11.20
CA ILE A 130 -8.15 1.85 9.89
C ILE A 130 -6.91 1.09 9.41
N SER A 131 -5.94 0.86 10.29
CA SER A 131 -4.72 0.12 9.94
C SER A 131 -5.01 -1.34 9.57
N GLN A 132 -5.99 -1.98 10.22
CA GLN A 132 -6.45 -3.31 9.85
C GLN A 132 -7.15 -3.30 8.49
N SER A 133 -8.06 -2.36 8.26
CA SER A 133 -8.76 -2.20 6.99
C SER A 133 -7.80 -1.91 5.83
N TYR A 134 -6.76 -1.11 6.07
CA TYR A 134 -5.69 -0.85 5.11
C TYR A 134 -4.91 -2.13 4.73
N LYS A 135 -4.55 -2.95 5.72
CA LYS A 135 -3.86 -4.23 5.47
C LYS A 135 -4.73 -5.20 4.69
N GLU A 136 -6.02 -5.29 5.02
CA GLU A 136 -6.98 -6.12 4.27
C GLU A 136 -7.09 -5.66 2.81
N LEU A 137 -7.22 -4.35 2.57
CA LEU A 137 -7.25 -3.81 1.21
C LEU A 137 -5.95 -4.08 0.46
N TYR A 138 -4.81 -3.93 1.11
CA TYR A 138 -3.50 -4.22 0.53
C TYR A 138 -3.39 -5.67 0.06
N ASP A 139 -3.84 -6.62 0.89
CA ASP A 139 -3.88 -8.04 0.54
C ASP A 139 -4.78 -8.32 -0.66
N ILE A 140 -5.97 -7.72 -0.69
CA ILE A 140 -6.93 -7.85 -1.79
C ILE A 140 -6.31 -7.33 -3.10
N ILE A 141 -5.70 -6.16 -3.07
CA ILE A 141 -5.08 -5.56 -4.25
C ILE A 141 -3.95 -6.45 -4.77
N ILE A 142 -3.06 -6.94 -3.92
CA ILE A 142 -1.99 -7.85 -4.34
C ILE A 142 -2.52 -9.18 -4.89
N GLN A 143 -3.64 -9.68 -4.37
CA GLN A 143 -4.25 -10.92 -4.88
C GLN A 143 -4.89 -10.73 -6.24
N LYS A 144 -5.54 -9.59 -6.48
CA LYS A 144 -6.31 -9.33 -7.70
C LYS A 144 -5.48 -8.74 -8.83
N PHE A 145 -4.56 -7.83 -8.52
CA PHE A 145 -3.74 -7.13 -9.51
C PHE A 145 -2.33 -7.74 -9.69
N GLY A 146 -1.94 -8.70 -8.83
CA GLY A 146 -0.63 -9.33 -8.91
C GLY A 146 0.53 -8.36 -8.69
N ASP A 147 1.51 -8.40 -9.60
CA ASP A 147 2.74 -7.59 -9.58
C ASP A 147 2.56 -6.17 -10.12
N ASP A 148 1.46 -5.90 -10.81
CA ASP A 148 1.20 -4.62 -11.48
C ASP A 148 1.04 -3.43 -10.53
N TYR A 149 0.81 -3.66 -9.24
CA TYR A 149 0.47 -2.59 -8.30
C TYR A 149 1.61 -2.23 -7.35
N TYR A 150 2.24 -3.21 -6.72
CA TYR A 150 3.18 -2.99 -5.61
C TYR A 150 4.56 -3.62 -5.82
N MET A 151 5.00 -3.76 -7.06
CA MET A 151 6.32 -4.31 -7.32
C MET A 151 7.39 -3.29 -6.96
N LYS A 152 8.24 -3.64 -5.99
CA LYS A 152 9.40 -2.84 -5.60
C LYS A 152 10.57 -3.09 -6.56
N THR A 153 11.51 -2.12 -6.61
CA THR A 153 12.81 -2.31 -7.26
C THR A 153 13.47 -3.61 -6.77
N PRO A 154 14.09 -4.40 -7.66
CA PRO A 154 14.57 -5.72 -7.31
C PRO A 154 15.64 -5.66 -6.22
N TYR A 155 15.57 -6.61 -5.28
CA TYR A 155 16.60 -6.83 -4.29
C TYR A 155 17.59 -7.87 -4.81
N THR A 156 18.89 -7.61 -4.69
CA THR A 156 19.94 -8.44 -5.27
C THR A 156 20.76 -9.16 -4.18
N TYR A 157 21.13 -10.39 -4.49
CA TYR A 157 22.06 -11.21 -3.70
C TYR A 157 23.24 -11.60 -4.56
N THR A 158 24.41 -11.73 -3.92
CA THR A 158 25.59 -12.34 -4.55
C THR A 158 25.83 -13.72 -3.93
N THR A 159 25.98 -14.74 -4.75
CA THR A 159 26.20 -16.09 -4.30
C THR A 159 27.61 -16.24 -3.73
N SER A 160 27.75 -16.97 -2.63
CA SER A 160 29.04 -17.26 -1.98
C SER A 160 29.66 -18.59 -2.42
N GLY A 161 28.89 -19.43 -3.12
CA GLY A 161 29.29 -20.80 -3.41
C GLY A 161 29.24 -21.74 -2.19
N VAL A 162 28.74 -21.28 -1.05
CA VAL A 162 28.69 -22.04 0.21
C VAL A 162 27.31 -22.59 0.46
N ILE A 163 27.25 -23.84 0.89
CA ILE A 163 26.05 -24.55 1.32
C ILE A 163 25.76 -24.31 2.80
N ASP A 164 24.52 -24.12 3.15
CA ASP A 164 24.07 -24.30 4.52
C ASP A 164 23.81 -25.80 4.76
N PRO A 165 24.54 -26.46 5.67
CA PRO A 165 24.42 -27.90 5.88
C PRO A 165 23.05 -28.33 6.40
N ASN A 166 22.33 -27.45 7.09
CA ASN A 166 20.99 -27.74 7.62
C ASN A 166 19.94 -27.82 6.52
N TYR A 167 20.12 -27.03 5.46
CA TYR A 167 19.18 -26.93 4.35
C TYR A 167 19.66 -27.63 3.08
N GLN A 168 20.94 -27.99 2.99
CA GLN A 168 21.58 -28.51 1.79
C GLN A 168 21.32 -27.62 0.56
N ALA A 169 21.35 -26.31 0.76
CA ALA A 169 21.07 -25.29 -0.23
C ALA A 169 21.89 -24.04 0.07
N GLN A 170 22.04 -23.15 -0.90
CA GLN A 170 22.45 -21.78 -0.60
C GLN A 170 21.27 -21.03 -0.01
N VAL A 171 21.46 -20.35 1.10
CA VAL A 171 20.43 -19.68 1.86
C VAL A 171 20.70 -18.18 1.92
N PHE A 172 19.67 -17.40 1.61
CA PHE A 172 19.71 -15.95 1.65
C PHE A 172 18.58 -15.43 2.53
N PRO A 173 18.82 -14.47 3.43
CA PRO A 173 17.75 -13.84 4.21
C PRO A 173 16.89 -12.99 3.28
N LEU A 174 15.57 -13.04 3.46
CA LEU A 174 14.65 -12.14 2.76
C LEU A 174 14.75 -10.72 3.30
N PRO A 175 14.50 -9.68 2.49
CA PRO A 175 14.41 -8.30 2.95
C PRO A 175 13.44 -8.14 4.13
N GLY A 176 13.73 -7.23 5.06
CA GLY A 176 12.91 -7.04 6.25
C GLY A 176 11.46 -6.59 5.96
N ASP A 177 11.26 -5.96 4.83
CA ASP A 177 9.96 -5.52 4.30
C ASP A 177 9.32 -6.51 3.31
N PHE A 178 9.88 -7.71 3.16
CA PHE A 178 9.35 -8.72 2.24
C PHE A 178 7.94 -9.17 2.61
N TYR A 179 7.03 -9.16 1.64
CA TYR A 179 5.67 -9.67 1.77
C TYR A 179 5.37 -10.82 0.81
N LYS A 180 5.45 -10.60 -0.51
CA LYS A 180 5.14 -11.61 -1.53
C LYS A 180 6.16 -11.57 -2.66
N LEU A 181 6.70 -12.73 -3.02
CA LEU A 181 7.59 -12.89 -4.17
C LEU A 181 6.77 -12.93 -5.46
N PHE A 182 7.21 -12.18 -6.46
CA PHE A 182 6.68 -12.25 -7.83
C PHE A 182 7.62 -13.03 -8.74
N LEU A 183 8.91 -12.68 -8.72
CA LEU A 183 9.87 -13.24 -9.64
C LEU A 183 11.23 -13.41 -8.96
N CYS A 184 11.93 -14.51 -9.29
CA CYS A 184 13.31 -14.77 -8.88
C CYS A 184 14.13 -15.06 -10.13
N GLU A 185 15.23 -14.36 -10.31
CA GLU A 185 16.07 -14.44 -11.50
C GLU A 185 17.55 -14.53 -11.14
N VAL A 186 18.33 -15.09 -12.05
CA VAL A 186 19.79 -15.14 -11.96
C VAL A 186 20.42 -14.50 -13.19
N ALA A 187 21.49 -13.75 -12.99
CA ALA A 187 22.25 -13.17 -14.10
C ALA A 187 23.12 -14.26 -14.74
N LEU A 188 23.00 -14.45 -16.04
CA LEU A 188 23.91 -15.31 -16.81
C LEU A 188 25.30 -14.69 -16.92
N ASN A 189 25.36 -13.37 -17.07
CA ASN A 189 26.57 -12.58 -17.12
C ASN A 189 26.42 -11.38 -16.20
N ALA A 190 27.29 -11.25 -15.21
CA ALA A 190 27.24 -10.16 -14.23
C ALA A 190 27.42 -8.76 -14.86
N ASN A 191 28.01 -8.68 -16.06
CA ASN A 191 28.29 -7.43 -16.73
C ASN A 191 27.23 -7.06 -17.81
N ASP A 192 26.24 -7.93 -18.03
CA ASP A 192 25.18 -7.68 -19.02
C ASP A 192 23.83 -7.49 -18.31
N PRO A 193 23.27 -6.27 -18.32
CA PRO A 193 22.00 -5.97 -17.66
C PRO A 193 20.81 -6.71 -18.26
N ASN A 194 20.95 -7.33 -19.44
CA ASN A 194 19.88 -8.05 -20.12
C ASN A 194 20.00 -9.58 -20.00
N SER A 195 20.98 -10.08 -19.27
CA SER A 195 21.29 -11.52 -19.19
C SER A 195 20.56 -12.25 -18.06
N TRP A 196 19.34 -11.85 -17.72
CA TRP A 196 18.58 -12.46 -16.62
C TRP A 196 17.78 -13.67 -17.09
N VAL A 197 17.80 -14.72 -16.28
CA VAL A 197 17.00 -15.93 -16.47
C VAL A 197 16.13 -16.19 -15.25
N THR A 198 14.85 -16.40 -15.49
CA THR A 198 13.86 -16.69 -14.44
C THR A 198 14.11 -18.09 -13.86
N LEU A 199 14.22 -18.15 -12.55
CA LEU A 199 14.32 -19.39 -11.79
C LEU A 199 12.94 -20.00 -11.59
N ARG A 200 12.87 -21.34 -11.63
CA ARG A 200 11.65 -22.07 -11.30
C ARG A 200 11.65 -22.49 -9.83
N GLN A 201 10.48 -22.51 -9.23
CA GLN A 201 10.32 -23.03 -7.88
C GLN A 201 10.48 -24.54 -7.83
N TYR A 202 11.10 -25.07 -6.77
CA TYR A 202 11.15 -26.52 -6.51
C TYR A 202 10.37 -26.89 -5.24
N GLN A 203 9.86 -28.11 -5.19
CA GLN A 203 9.24 -28.69 -4.01
C GLN A 203 10.30 -29.39 -3.15
N ARG A 204 10.12 -29.38 -1.82
CA ARG A 204 11.10 -29.97 -0.89
C ARG A 204 11.41 -31.45 -1.20
N ILE A 205 10.41 -32.20 -1.62
CA ILE A 205 10.58 -33.61 -2.00
C ILE A 205 11.53 -33.79 -3.18
N GLN A 206 11.69 -32.75 -4.01
CA GLN A 206 12.54 -32.75 -5.19
C GLN A 206 13.97 -32.25 -4.89
N GLN A 207 14.26 -31.81 -3.67
CA GLN A 207 15.54 -31.16 -3.33
C GLN A 207 16.72 -32.04 -3.63
N ASN A 208 16.67 -33.35 -3.26
CA ASN A 208 17.74 -34.28 -3.52
C ASN A 208 17.99 -34.54 -5.01
N LEU A 209 16.93 -34.46 -5.83
CA LEU A 209 17.05 -34.56 -7.28
C LEU A 209 17.84 -33.39 -7.88
N TRP A 210 17.62 -32.19 -7.37
CA TRP A 210 18.31 -30.99 -7.85
C TRP A 210 19.71 -30.80 -7.24
N ASN A 211 19.97 -31.37 -6.08
CA ASN A 211 21.30 -31.36 -5.42
C ASN A 211 22.21 -32.50 -5.89
N PHE A 212 21.82 -33.24 -6.91
CA PHE A 212 22.70 -34.29 -7.44
C PHE A 212 24.02 -33.68 -7.93
N PRO A 213 25.21 -34.26 -7.59
CA PRO A 213 26.50 -33.60 -7.74
C PRO A 213 26.83 -33.04 -9.12
N ASN A 214 26.23 -33.57 -10.16
CA ASN A 214 26.53 -33.19 -11.55
C ASN A 214 25.43 -32.34 -12.22
N VAL A 215 24.34 -32.02 -11.54
CA VAL A 215 23.22 -31.25 -12.17
C VAL A 215 23.67 -29.87 -12.62
N TYR A 216 24.44 -29.17 -11.79
CA TYR A 216 24.96 -27.85 -12.15
C TYR A 216 25.94 -27.92 -13.33
N THR A 217 26.85 -28.92 -13.32
CA THR A 217 27.85 -29.10 -14.38
C THR A 217 27.23 -29.46 -15.73
N PHE A 218 26.12 -30.22 -15.71
CA PHE A 218 25.44 -30.66 -16.95
C PHE A 218 24.55 -29.58 -17.56
N TYR A 219 23.88 -28.81 -16.73
CA TYR A 219 22.81 -27.89 -17.17
C TYR A 219 23.14 -26.41 -16.92
N GLY A 220 24.23 -26.13 -16.20
CA GLY A 220 24.70 -24.78 -15.93
C GLY A 220 23.74 -23.95 -15.07
N ILE A 221 23.92 -22.64 -15.17
CA ILE A 221 23.19 -21.63 -14.38
C ILE A 221 21.67 -21.65 -14.62
N THR A 222 21.23 -22.15 -15.80
CA THR A 222 19.81 -22.19 -16.18
C THR A 222 18.97 -23.20 -15.40
N ASN A 223 19.63 -24.10 -14.66
CA ASN A 223 18.96 -25.11 -13.83
C ASN A 223 18.83 -24.76 -12.37
N LEU A 224 19.27 -23.60 -11.98
CA LEU A 224 19.02 -23.13 -10.62
C LEU A 224 17.53 -23.09 -10.34
N ARG A 225 17.17 -23.50 -9.13
CA ARG A 225 15.80 -23.53 -8.62
C ARG A 225 15.76 -22.80 -7.29
N TYR A 226 14.65 -22.17 -7.02
CA TYR A 226 14.47 -21.47 -5.75
C TYR A 226 13.32 -22.05 -4.93
N ARG A 227 13.37 -21.79 -3.64
CA ARG A 227 12.28 -22.05 -2.70
C ARG A 227 12.28 -20.99 -1.62
N LEU A 228 11.10 -20.58 -1.21
CA LEU A 228 10.92 -19.79 0.00
C LEU A 228 10.64 -20.69 1.20
N THR A 229 11.34 -20.48 2.30
CA THR A 229 11.14 -21.20 3.55
C THR A 229 11.25 -20.23 4.72
N GLY A 230 10.12 -19.94 5.37
CA GLY A 230 10.07 -18.93 6.43
C GLY A 230 10.54 -17.56 5.92
N THR A 231 11.61 -17.04 6.50
CA THR A 231 12.22 -15.74 6.16
C THR A 231 13.44 -15.89 5.23
N GLN A 232 13.54 -17.02 4.52
CA GLN A 232 14.73 -17.36 3.74
C GLN A 232 14.38 -17.74 2.31
N LEU A 233 15.25 -17.33 1.38
CA LEU A 233 15.29 -17.81 0.01
C LEU A 233 16.36 -18.91 -0.09
N GLN A 234 15.99 -20.09 -0.53
CA GLN A 234 16.89 -21.23 -0.76
C GLN A 234 17.11 -21.43 -2.26
N ILE A 235 18.32 -21.65 -2.66
CA ILE A 235 18.72 -21.90 -4.05
C ILE A 235 19.42 -23.27 -4.15
N VAL A 236 18.98 -24.06 -5.13
CA VAL A 236 19.57 -25.36 -5.50
C VAL A 236 19.65 -25.48 -7.02
N PRO A 237 20.63 -26.24 -7.56
CA PRO A 237 21.87 -26.67 -6.92
C PRO A 237 22.73 -25.49 -6.50
N ILE A 238 23.90 -25.77 -5.93
CA ILE A 238 24.83 -24.72 -5.49
C ILE A 238 25.29 -23.91 -6.70
N ALA A 239 24.99 -22.63 -6.67
CA ALA A 239 25.50 -21.68 -7.65
C ALA A 239 26.98 -21.37 -7.35
N SER A 240 27.78 -21.15 -8.37
CA SER A 240 29.17 -20.71 -8.22
C SER A 240 29.21 -19.37 -7.47
N ALA A 241 30.33 -19.11 -6.77
CA ALA A 241 30.51 -17.82 -6.11
C ALA A 241 30.54 -16.65 -7.13
N GLY A 242 30.00 -15.51 -6.73
CA GLY A 242 30.00 -14.28 -7.54
C GLY A 242 28.83 -14.16 -8.53
N GLN A 243 27.90 -15.10 -8.56
CA GLN A 243 26.69 -14.94 -9.37
C GLN A 243 25.69 -14.01 -8.68
N THR A 244 24.97 -13.22 -9.47
CA THR A 244 23.96 -12.31 -8.96
C THR A 244 22.58 -12.92 -9.13
N ILE A 245 21.82 -12.97 -8.03
CA ILE A 245 20.42 -13.36 -8.01
C ILE A 245 19.60 -12.12 -7.65
N ARG A 246 18.48 -11.90 -8.29
CA ARG A 246 17.55 -10.83 -7.92
C ARG A 246 16.15 -11.36 -7.68
N ILE A 247 15.45 -10.72 -6.75
CA ILE A 247 14.05 -11.00 -6.48
C ILE A 247 13.21 -9.76 -6.72
N TRP A 248 12.08 -9.95 -7.36
CA TRP A 248 11.02 -8.95 -7.47
C TRP A 248 9.93 -9.33 -6.48
N TYR A 249 9.54 -8.40 -5.63
CA TYR A 249 8.60 -8.70 -4.57
C TYR A 249 7.72 -7.50 -4.23
N ALA A 250 6.54 -7.78 -3.66
CA ALA A 250 5.75 -6.77 -2.98
C ALA A 250 6.33 -6.54 -1.58
N PRO A 251 6.56 -5.29 -1.17
CA PRO A 251 6.92 -4.97 0.21
C PRO A 251 5.71 -5.16 1.13
N ARG A 252 5.93 -5.14 2.44
CA ARG A 252 4.84 -5.03 3.41
C ARG A 252 4.21 -3.65 3.31
N PRO A 253 2.90 -3.52 3.60
CA PRO A 253 2.26 -2.22 3.68
C PRO A 253 2.91 -1.37 4.76
N ASN A 254 2.95 -0.06 4.53
CA ASN A 254 3.45 0.90 5.51
C ASN A 254 2.69 0.77 6.83
N GLN A 255 3.39 0.97 7.95
CA GLN A 255 2.73 1.07 9.24
C GLN A 255 2.12 2.47 9.39
N LEU A 256 0.86 2.51 9.81
CA LEU A 256 0.15 3.74 10.10
C LEU A 256 0.17 3.96 11.61
N ILE A 257 1.02 4.86 12.09
CA ILE A 257 1.24 5.17 13.52
C ILE A 257 0.83 6.62 13.81
N TYR A 258 1.34 7.54 12.99
CA TYR A 258 1.13 8.98 13.15
C TYR A 258 0.05 9.48 12.18
N ASP A 259 -0.61 10.57 12.56
CA ASP A 259 -1.67 11.18 11.74
C ASP A 259 -1.20 11.60 10.33
N THR A 260 0.10 11.85 10.19
CA THR A 260 0.75 12.22 8.92
C THR A 260 1.21 11.03 8.09
N ASP A 261 1.14 9.80 8.61
CA ASP A 261 1.51 8.62 7.83
C ASP A 261 0.55 8.44 6.65
N THR A 262 1.11 8.21 5.48
CA THR A 262 0.36 8.08 4.23
C THR A 262 0.17 6.64 3.83
N ILE A 263 -0.95 6.35 3.20
CA ILE A 263 -1.15 5.09 2.48
C ILE A 263 -0.60 5.23 1.07
N ASP A 264 0.13 4.19 0.64
CA ASP A 264 0.79 4.19 -0.66
C ASP A 264 -0.09 3.58 -1.75
N GLY A 265 -0.14 4.26 -2.91
CA GLY A 265 -0.57 3.67 -4.19
C GLY A 265 -2.02 3.20 -4.29
N ILE A 266 -2.86 3.50 -3.31
CA ILE A 266 -4.25 3.01 -3.24
C ILE A 266 -5.23 4.07 -3.74
N SER A 267 -4.76 5.03 -4.50
CA SER A 267 -5.60 6.12 -5.02
C SER A 267 -6.92 5.61 -5.62
N GLY A 268 -8.03 6.05 -5.03
CA GLY A 268 -9.39 5.67 -5.45
C GLY A 268 -10.00 4.50 -4.68
N TRP A 269 -9.28 3.86 -3.76
CA TRP A 269 -9.79 2.77 -2.92
C TRP A 269 -9.87 3.12 -1.43
N GLU A 270 -9.59 4.36 -1.06
CA GLU A 270 -9.66 4.89 0.30
C GLU A 270 -11.04 4.68 0.91
N GLU A 271 -12.07 4.76 0.07
CA GLU A 271 -13.46 4.51 0.46
C GLU A 271 -13.66 3.13 1.09
N TYR A 272 -12.95 2.10 0.60
CA TYR A 272 -13.00 0.77 1.20
C TYR A 272 -12.52 0.78 2.65
N ILE A 273 -11.39 1.48 2.91
CA ILE A 273 -10.80 1.57 4.25
C ILE A 273 -11.78 2.27 5.21
N ILE A 274 -12.38 3.36 4.76
CA ILE A 274 -13.33 4.15 5.55
C ILE A 274 -14.57 3.32 5.89
N VAL A 275 -15.18 2.70 4.88
CA VAL A 275 -16.41 1.89 5.05
C VAL A 275 -16.15 0.69 5.95
N ASP A 276 -15.02 0.00 5.79
CA ASP A 276 -14.67 -1.15 6.62
C ASP A 276 -14.35 -0.76 8.06
N ALA A 277 -13.67 0.37 8.27
CA ALA A 277 -13.43 0.91 9.61
C ALA A 277 -14.76 1.30 10.30
N CYS A 278 -15.69 1.91 9.57
CA CYS A 278 -17.04 2.21 10.07
C CYS A 278 -17.82 0.93 10.41
N CYS A 279 -17.73 -0.10 9.58
CA CYS A 279 -18.35 -1.39 9.87
C CYS A 279 -17.82 -1.98 11.19
N LYS A 280 -16.49 -2.01 11.38
CA LYS A 280 -15.84 -2.48 12.61
C LYS A 280 -16.27 -1.66 13.84
N ALA A 281 -16.38 -0.34 13.69
CA ALA A 281 -16.85 0.54 14.75
C ALA A 281 -18.31 0.21 15.14
N MET A 282 -19.22 0.11 14.18
CA MET A 282 -20.63 -0.20 14.45
C MET A 282 -20.83 -1.59 15.07
N VAL A 283 -20.01 -2.56 14.69
CA VAL A 283 -19.99 -3.89 15.35
C VAL A 283 -19.63 -3.76 16.84
N LYS A 284 -18.64 -2.94 17.17
CA LYS A 284 -18.26 -2.67 18.57
C LYS A 284 -19.39 -2.00 19.37
N GLU A 285 -20.20 -1.15 18.74
CA GLU A 285 -21.37 -0.52 19.37
C GLU A 285 -22.60 -1.42 19.44
N GLU A 286 -22.51 -2.65 18.96
CA GLU A 286 -23.65 -3.58 18.84
C GLU A 286 -24.80 -3.04 17.93
N SER A 287 -24.51 -2.04 17.11
CA SER A 287 -25.44 -1.45 16.13
C SER A 287 -25.45 -2.29 14.85
N LEU A 288 -26.02 -3.49 14.93
CA LEU A 288 -25.94 -4.50 13.88
C LEU A 288 -26.61 -4.07 12.57
N GLU A 289 -27.69 -3.33 12.62
CA GLU A 289 -28.40 -2.84 11.41
C GLU A 289 -27.51 -1.88 10.61
N THR A 290 -26.88 -0.91 11.28
CA THR A 290 -25.95 0.03 10.67
C THR A 290 -24.69 -0.69 10.16
N ALA A 291 -24.16 -1.65 10.93
CA ALA A 291 -23.03 -2.47 10.53
C ALA A 291 -23.33 -3.29 9.25
N LEU A 292 -24.55 -3.84 9.13
CA LEU A 292 -24.97 -4.55 7.92
C LEU A 292 -25.02 -3.61 6.70
N GLY A 293 -25.48 -2.36 6.87
CA GLY A 293 -25.47 -1.35 5.81
C GLY A 293 -24.06 -1.05 5.30
N PHE A 294 -23.09 -0.85 6.21
CA PHE A 294 -21.68 -0.66 5.84
C PHE A 294 -21.07 -1.92 5.20
N ASN A 295 -21.43 -3.11 5.68
CA ASN A 295 -20.95 -4.36 5.09
C ASN A 295 -21.45 -4.54 3.64
N GLN A 296 -22.69 -4.16 3.33
CA GLN A 296 -23.20 -4.18 1.96
C GLN A 296 -22.43 -3.22 1.04
N GLN A 297 -22.10 -2.01 1.52
CA GLN A 297 -21.25 -1.07 0.80
C GLN A 297 -19.85 -1.62 0.57
N LYS A 298 -19.25 -2.25 1.60
CA LYS A 298 -17.95 -2.95 1.49
C LYS A 298 -17.96 -4.00 0.39
N GLN A 299 -19.01 -4.84 0.33
CA GLN A 299 -19.13 -5.89 -0.70
C GLN A 299 -19.25 -5.29 -2.11
N ALA A 300 -19.98 -4.17 -2.28
CA ALA A 300 -20.07 -3.47 -3.55
C ALA A 300 -18.70 -2.92 -3.99
N LEU A 301 -17.92 -2.37 -3.06
CA LEU A 301 -16.56 -1.90 -3.34
C LEU A 301 -15.61 -3.04 -3.71
N LEU A 302 -15.69 -4.18 -3.02
CA LEU A 302 -14.91 -5.38 -3.36
C LEU A 302 -15.19 -5.83 -4.80
N LYS A 303 -16.46 -5.92 -5.18
CA LYS A 303 -16.85 -6.29 -6.54
C LYS A 303 -16.30 -5.30 -7.57
N ARG A 304 -16.34 -4.00 -7.27
CA ARG A 304 -15.75 -2.98 -8.14
C ARG A 304 -14.23 -3.14 -8.28
N ILE A 305 -13.52 -3.48 -7.19
CA ILE A 305 -12.07 -3.74 -7.23
C ILE A 305 -11.78 -4.93 -8.16
N GLU A 306 -12.57 -6.01 -8.06
CA GLU A 306 -12.44 -7.19 -8.91
C GLU A 306 -12.68 -6.86 -10.39
N GLU A 307 -13.76 -6.15 -10.70
CA GLU A 307 -14.08 -5.73 -12.08
C GLU A 307 -12.99 -4.83 -12.69
N VAL A 308 -12.42 -3.92 -11.89
CA VAL A 308 -11.32 -3.05 -12.37
C VAL A 308 -10.04 -3.87 -12.57
N ALA A 309 -9.76 -4.85 -11.70
CA ALA A 309 -8.60 -5.71 -11.84
C ALA A 309 -8.67 -6.54 -13.14
N GLU A 310 -9.83 -7.10 -13.45
CA GLU A 310 -10.04 -7.88 -14.68
C GLU A 310 -9.87 -7.02 -15.95
N ASN A 311 -10.22 -5.74 -15.88
CA ASN A 311 -10.20 -4.85 -17.04
C ASN A 311 -8.94 -3.96 -17.13
N ARG A 312 -8.03 -4.02 -16.16
CA ARG A 312 -6.88 -3.11 -16.11
C ARG A 312 -5.93 -3.28 -17.31
N ASN A 313 -5.77 -4.50 -17.79
CA ASN A 313 -4.88 -4.82 -18.90
C ASN A 313 -5.65 -5.24 -20.16
N ILE A 314 -6.51 -4.34 -20.67
CA ILE A 314 -7.31 -4.58 -21.87
C ILE A 314 -6.44 -4.76 -23.13
N ALA A 315 -5.16 -4.36 -23.08
CA ALA A 315 -4.24 -4.45 -24.20
C ALA A 315 -3.66 -5.86 -24.44
N GLU A 316 -3.83 -6.80 -23.50
CA GLU A 316 -3.49 -8.20 -23.76
C GLU A 316 -4.53 -8.81 -24.69
N PRO A 317 -4.17 -9.15 -25.95
CA PRO A 317 -5.09 -9.85 -26.82
C PRO A 317 -5.46 -11.19 -26.17
N GLN A 318 -6.75 -11.41 -25.95
CA GLN A 318 -7.24 -12.72 -25.56
C GLN A 318 -6.81 -13.69 -26.66
N THR A 319 -5.82 -14.53 -26.38
CA THR A 319 -5.44 -15.61 -27.27
C THR A 319 -6.59 -16.62 -27.29
N VAL A 320 -7.46 -16.46 -28.26
CA VAL A 320 -8.42 -17.53 -28.59
C VAL A 320 -7.60 -18.66 -29.18
N SER A 321 -7.23 -19.64 -28.37
CA SER A 321 -6.65 -20.88 -28.87
C SER A 321 -7.79 -21.67 -29.51
N ASP A 322 -7.88 -21.62 -30.84
CA ASP A 322 -8.79 -22.49 -31.57
C ASP A 322 -8.23 -23.92 -31.50
N SER A 323 -8.80 -24.69 -30.55
CA SER A 323 -8.43 -26.10 -30.37
C SER A 323 -8.81 -26.99 -31.58
N LYS A 324 -9.55 -26.45 -32.54
CA LYS A 324 -9.97 -27.21 -33.75
C LYS A 324 -8.91 -27.23 -34.83
N THR A 325 -7.95 -26.33 -34.86
CA THR A 325 -6.91 -26.30 -35.91
C THR A 325 -5.80 -27.33 -35.68
N ARG A 326 -5.69 -27.92 -34.50
CA ARG A 326 -4.66 -28.95 -34.23
C ARG A 326 -4.98 -30.33 -34.78
N ASN A 327 -6.23 -30.60 -35.09
CA ASN A 327 -6.61 -31.93 -35.64
C ASN A 327 -6.59 -31.99 -37.16
N PHE A 328 -6.40 -30.86 -37.84
CA PHE A 328 -6.42 -30.87 -39.32
C PHE A 328 -5.05 -31.16 -39.96
N ALA A 329 -3.96 -30.96 -39.23
CA ALA A 329 -2.62 -31.10 -39.79
C ALA A 329 -2.10 -32.56 -39.82
N TRP A 330 -2.80 -33.49 -39.17
CA TRP A 330 -2.35 -34.89 -39.08
C TRP A 330 -3.20 -35.90 -39.86
N THR A 331 -4.30 -35.48 -40.44
CA THR A 331 -5.15 -36.38 -41.24
C THR A 331 -4.89 -36.31 -42.74
N ASP A 332 -4.11 -35.32 -43.21
CA ASP A 332 -3.81 -35.20 -44.64
C ASP A 332 -2.55 -35.94 -45.10
N SER A 333 -1.77 -36.48 -44.22
CA SER A 333 -0.54 -37.20 -44.62
C SER A 333 -0.66 -38.73 -44.62
N SER A 334 -1.85 -39.28 -44.33
CA SER A 334 -2.04 -40.73 -44.31
C SER A 334 -3.13 -41.25 -45.28
N GLY A 335 -3.65 -40.37 -46.12
CA GLY A 335 -4.80 -40.68 -46.97
C GLY A 335 -4.53 -41.07 -48.42
N GLU A 336 -3.32 -40.99 -48.89
CA GLU A 336 -3.05 -41.40 -50.26
C GLU A 336 -1.78 -42.29 -50.39
N PHE A 337 -1.90 -43.53 -49.98
CA PHE A 337 -1.24 -44.55 -50.76
C PHE A 337 -2.32 -45.39 -51.44
N GLY A 338 -2.55 -44.96 -52.64
CA GLY A 338 -3.44 -45.61 -53.57
C GLY A 338 -3.13 -47.08 -53.71
N GLY A 339 -4.14 -47.84 -53.48
CA GLY A 339 -4.17 -49.20 -53.87
C GLY A 339 -3.97 -49.33 -55.39
N GLY A 340 -2.77 -49.65 -55.77
CA GLY A 340 -2.52 -50.23 -57.09
C GLY A 340 -3.08 -51.64 -57.12
N SER A 341 -4.29 -51.76 -57.61
CA SER A 341 -4.78 -53.03 -58.07
C SER A 341 -3.93 -53.48 -59.26
N GLY A 342 -3.06 -54.44 -59.08
CA GLY A 342 -2.42 -55.23 -60.12
C GLY A 342 -3.04 -56.60 -60.11
N MET A 343 -3.96 -56.84 -61.06
CA MET A 343 -4.30 -58.15 -61.50
C MET A 343 -3.03 -58.85 -62.05
N TRP A 344 -2.79 -59.98 -61.57
CA TRP A 344 -2.64 -61.26 -62.27
C TRP A 344 -2.42 -62.40 -61.29
#